data_289e947ad30f3f6c027e139b74d3c737
#
_entry.id   289e947ad30f3f6c027e139b74d3c737
#
_cell.length_a   1.000
_cell.length_b   1.000
_cell.length_c   1.000
_cell.angle_alpha   90.00
_cell.angle_beta   90.00
_cell.angle_gamma   90.00
#
_symmetry.space_group_name_H-M   'P 1'
#
loop_
_entity.id
_entity.type
_entity.pdbx_description
1 polymer ?
#
loop_
_entity_poly.entity_id
_entity_poly.type
_entity_poly.pdbx_seq_one_letter_code
_entity_poly.pdbx_strand_id
1 'polypeptide(L)'
;MEINNFNNLPIPTTEYEQKALDFCQKWLSGQQEFIVKTSGSTGEPKLIILTRNQMIASAKLTGKTFGLQAGDKALVCLNVEYIAGIMMLVRGIELGLKLTVVEPSGNPFQLTNNQVFNFYAFVPLQMQNLLENEKNKIILNCAKAIIVGGAAVNEVLENEIQNLEVPVYSTYGMTETVSHIAIRQMNGANKSSNFQTLVGVKISLDERNCLNIVAEASNNELIQTNDIVEILNEKEFKLMGRFDNIINSGGVKIQLEKVENLIGNEMKILTLNRFFACGIPDDKLGQRLVLIVEGEEVKSEIKELFFKNIQAILSKYEVPKEIYFVKNFIETQTGKIDRKAIIVAHFV
;
A
#
# COMPACT_ATOMS: atom_id res chain seq x y z
N MET A 1 8.83 17.75 -14.27
CA MET A 1 9.62 17.39 -15.49
C MET A 1 8.82 16.47 -16.38
N GLU A 2 8.84 16.66 -17.69
CA GLU A 2 8.17 15.75 -18.65
C GLU A 2 9.20 14.92 -19.42
N ILE A 3 8.97 13.61 -19.52
CA ILE A 3 9.77 12.67 -20.32
C ILE A 3 8.88 12.12 -21.42
N ASN A 4 8.94 12.71 -22.58
CA ASN A 4 8.15 12.32 -23.76
C ASN A 4 8.92 11.40 -24.73
N ASN A 5 10.24 11.34 -24.57
CA ASN A 5 11.12 10.53 -25.41
C ASN A 5 12.36 10.12 -24.60
N PHE A 6 12.53 8.83 -24.40
CA PHE A 6 13.65 8.27 -23.64
C PHE A 6 14.99 8.28 -24.40
N ASN A 7 14.98 8.51 -25.70
CA ASN A 7 16.21 8.73 -26.47
C ASN A 7 16.76 10.16 -26.31
N ASN A 8 15.97 11.09 -25.79
CA ASN A 8 16.35 12.46 -25.55
C ASN A 8 15.77 12.91 -24.19
N LEU A 9 16.50 12.59 -23.12
CA LEU A 9 16.07 12.90 -21.77
C LEU A 9 16.16 14.41 -21.50
N PRO A 10 15.20 14.99 -20.75
CA PRO A 10 15.20 16.41 -20.40
C PRO A 10 16.33 16.74 -19.41
N ILE A 11 16.56 18.04 -19.21
CA ILE A 11 17.48 18.54 -18.18
C ILE A 11 16.71 18.62 -16.86
N PRO A 12 17.20 18.02 -15.77
CA PRO A 12 16.54 18.06 -14.46
C PRO A 12 16.68 19.46 -13.84
N THR A 13 15.67 19.85 -13.08
CA THR A 13 15.65 21.12 -12.35
C THR A 13 15.69 20.96 -10.82
N THR A 14 15.44 19.73 -10.35
CA THR A 14 15.50 19.38 -8.91
C THR A 14 16.33 18.12 -8.69
N GLU A 15 16.76 17.91 -7.45
CA GLU A 15 17.48 16.68 -7.05
C GLU A 15 16.63 15.42 -7.30
N TYR A 16 15.33 15.50 -7.06
CA TYR A 16 14.42 14.39 -7.31
C TYR A 16 14.33 14.04 -8.81
N GLU A 17 14.23 15.04 -9.67
CA GLU A 17 14.25 14.85 -11.12
C GLU A 17 15.58 14.25 -11.60
N GLN A 18 16.71 14.67 -10.99
CA GLN A 18 18.02 14.09 -11.26
C GLN A 18 18.05 12.60 -10.91
N LYS A 19 17.57 12.21 -9.72
CA LYS A 19 17.49 10.80 -9.31
C LYS A 19 16.66 9.96 -10.28
N ALA A 20 15.52 10.50 -10.74
CA ALA A 20 14.67 9.83 -11.73
C ALA A 20 15.41 9.62 -13.06
N LEU A 21 16.13 10.65 -13.55
CA LEU A 21 16.90 10.56 -14.78
C LEU A 21 18.12 9.64 -14.65
N ASP A 22 18.82 9.65 -13.51
CA ASP A 22 19.94 8.75 -13.26
C ASP A 22 19.49 7.28 -13.35
N PHE A 23 18.30 6.96 -12.82
CA PHE A 23 17.71 5.63 -12.98
C PHE A 23 17.41 5.33 -14.47
N CYS A 24 16.77 6.27 -15.18
CA CYS A 24 16.48 6.10 -16.61
C CYS A 24 17.76 5.87 -17.41
N GLN A 25 18.84 6.61 -17.16
CA GLN A 25 20.12 6.46 -17.83
C GLN A 25 20.73 5.06 -17.56
N LYS A 26 20.76 4.60 -16.31
CA LYS A 26 21.20 3.25 -15.95
C LYS A 26 20.37 2.18 -16.65
N TRP A 27 19.05 2.38 -16.74
CA TRP A 27 18.17 1.48 -17.48
C TRP A 27 18.53 1.46 -18.97
N LEU A 28 18.63 2.61 -19.61
CA LEU A 28 18.92 2.74 -21.03
C LEU A 28 20.32 2.28 -21.42
N SER A 29 21.30 2.36 -20.50
CA SER A 29 22.64 1.83 -20.71
C SER A 29 22.74 0.29 -20.66
N GLY A 30 21.62 -0.41 -20.35
CA GLY A 30 21.59 -1.86 -20.32
C GLY A 30 21.97 -2.51 -19.01
N GLN A 31 21.99 -1.76 -17.89
CA GLN A 31 22.23 -2.32 -16.56
C GLN A 31 21.29 -3.51 -16.28
N GLN A 32 21.81 -4.62 -15.75
CA GLN A 32 21.08 -5.87 -15.58
C GLN A 32 20.52 -6.05 -14.16
N GLU A 33 21.15 -5.49 -13.15
CA GLU A 33 20.76 -5.63 -11.75
C GLU A 33 20.59 -4.27 -11.09
N PHE A 34 19.60 -4.15 -10.24
CA PHE A 34 19.24 -2.93 -9.52
C PHE A 34 19.08 -3.22 -8.03
N ILE A 35 19.81 -2.48 -7.21
CA ILE A 35 19.69 -2.56 -5.75
C ILE A 35 18.56 -1.62 -5.33
N VAL A 36 17.55 -2.17 -4.68
CA VAL A 36 16.38 -1.45 -4.20
C VAL A 36 16.26 -1.59 -2.69
N LYS A 37 15.94 -0.49 -2.01
CA LYS A 37 15.65 -0.49 -0.57
C LYS A 37 14.21 -0.90 -0.33
N THR A 38 13.96 -1.80 0.63
CA THR A 38 12.60 -2.04 1.10
C THR A 38 12.18 -0.89 2.02
N SER A 39 10.88 -0.60 2.05
CA SER A 39 10.33 0.42 2.96
C SER A 39 10.28 0.00 4.44
N GLY A 40 10.75 -1.22 4.75
CA GLY A 40 10.89 -1.77 6.10
C GLY A 40 9.70 -1.54 7.02
N SER A 41 8.70 -2.41 7.01
CA SER A 41 7.62 -2.41 8.04
C SER A 41 8.13 -2.88 9.41
N THR A 42 9.34 -3.45 9.47
CA THR A 42 9.92 -4.08 10.65
C THR A 42 11.17 -3.39 11.20
N GLY A 43 11.55 -2.21 10.68
CA GLY A 43 12.73 -1.47 11.15
C GLY A 43 13.68 -1.09 10.00
N GLU A 44 14.93 -1.58 10.01
CA GLU A 44 15.93 -1.17 9.02
C GLU A 44 15.59 -1.62 7.60
N PRO A 45 15.74 -0.71 6.60
CA PRO A 45 15.53 -1.05 5.20
C PRO A 45 16.48 -2.15 4.74
N LYS A 46 15.95 -3.22 4.17
CA LYS A 46 16.75 -4.27 3.54
C LYS A 46 17.06 -3.89 2.09
N LEU A 47 18.26 -4.23 1.63
CA LEU A 47 18.65 -4.11 0.23
C LEU A 47 18.24 -5.38 -0.51
N ILE A 48 17.52 -5.25 -1.60
CA ILE A 48 17.10 -6.35 -2.47
C ILE A 48 17.67 -6.08 -3.86
N ILE A 49 18.27 -7.10 -4.46
CA ILE A 49 18.73 -7.07 -5.84
C ILE A 49 17.60 -7.56 -6.73
N LEU A 50 17.19 -6.74 -7.67
CA LEU A 50 16.20 -7.08 -8.70
C LEU A 50 16.87 -7.13 -10.06
N THR A 51 16.56 -8.14 -10.85
CA THR A 51 17.05 -8.24 -12.23
C THR A 51 16.20 -7.40 -13.17
N ARG A 52 16.81 -6.92 -14.23
CA ARG A 52 16.12 -6.23 -15.32
C ARG A 52 14.94 -7.03 -15.87
N ASN A 53 15.11 -8.35 -16.04
CA ASN A 53 14.07 -9.22 -16.57
C ASN A 53 12.83 -9.28 -15.65
N GLN A 54 13.02 -9.38 -14.34
CA GLN A 54 11.91 -9.30 -13.37
C GLN A 54 11.13 -8.00 -13.50
N MET A 55 11.85 -6.87 -13.61
CA MET A 55 11.24 -5.55 -13.71
C MET A 55 10.51 -5.36 -15.04
N ILE A 56 11.05 -5.86 -16.16
CA ILE A 56 10.39 -5.89 -17.47
C ILE A 56 9.11 -6.73 -17.42
N ALA A 57 9.18 -7.94 -16.84
CA ALA A 57 8.03 -8.82 -16.71
C ALA A 57 6.90 -8.14 -15.92
N SER A 58 7.22 -7.52 -14.79
CA SER A 58 6.26 -6.77 -13.98
C SER A 58 5.65 -5.57 -14.72
N ALA A 59 6.46 -4.80 -15.47
CA ALA A 59 5.98 -3.66 -16.25
C ALA A 59 5.01 -4.09 -17.37
N LYS A 60 5.38 -5.12 -18.13
CA LYS A 60 4.53 -5.69 -19.19
C LYS A 60 3.22 -6.25 -18.64
N LEU A 61 3.28 -6.92 -17.50
CA LEU A 61 2.10 -7.45 -16.83
C LEU A 61 1.14 -6.34 -16.41
N THR A 62 1.66 -5.23 -15.84
CA THR A 62 0.87 -4.03 -15.54
C THR A 62 0.24 -3.44 -16.80
N GLY A 63 1.03 -3.27 -17.88
CA GLY A 63 0.54 -2.75 -19.17
C GLY A 63 -0.60 -3.57 -19.72
N LYS A 64 -0.47 -4.90 -19.73
CA LYS A 64 -1.51 -5.82 -20.19
C LYS A 64 -2.76 -5.76 -19.32
N THR A 65 -2.59 -5.71 -17.99
CA THR A 65 -3.72 -5.70 -17.04
C THR A 65 -4.59 -4.46 -17.18
N PHE A 66 -3.98 -3.30 -17.38
CA PHE A 66 -4.71 -2.02 -17.42
C PHE A 66 -4.86 -1.44 -18.86
N GLY A 67 -4.50 -2.20 -19.87
CA GLY A 67 -4.64 -1.79 -21.27
C GLY A 67 -3.80 -0.55 -21.63
N LEU A 68 -2.61 -0.40 -21.00
CA LEU A 68 -1.72 0.74 -21.27
C LEU A 68 -1.02 0.56 -22.62
N GLN A 69 -0.93 1.65 -23.36
CA GLN A 69 -0.38 1.67 -24.71
C GLN A 69 0.69 2.75 -24.85
N ALA A 70 1.57 2.60 -25.84
CA ALA A 70 2.55 3.62 -26.17
C ALA A 70 1.87 4.98 -26.43
N GLY A 71 2.41 6.04 -25.84
CA GLY A 71 1.86 7.38 -25.87
C GLY A 71 0.86 7.71 -24.77
N ASP A 72 0.37 6.73 -24.00
CA ASP A 72 -0.41 7.02 -22.78
C ASP A 72 0.43 7.84 -21.80
N LYS A 73 -0.23 8.75 -21.06
CA LYS A 73 0.42 9.58 -20.06
C LYS A 73 0.33 8.95 -18.69
N ALA A 74 1.43 8.97 -17.93
CA ALA A 74 1.45 8.51 -16.55
C ALA A 74 2.16 9.49 -15.62
N LEU A 75 1.65 9.61 -14.37
CA LEU A 75 2.21 10.48 -13.35
C LEU A 75 3.18 9.71 -12.46
N VAL A 76 4.42 10.18 -12.35
CA VAL A 76 5.43 9.69 -11.41
C VAL A 76 5.49 10.66 -10.23
N CYS A 77 4.82 10.32 -9.15
CA CYS A 77 4.70 11.13 -7.92
C CYS A 77 5.04 10.34 -6.65
N LEU A 78 5.65 9.16 -6.81
CA LEU A 78 6.14 8.31 -5.73
C LEU A 78 7.66 8.38 -5.68
N ASN A 79 8.25 8.23 -4.48
CA ASN A 79 9.69 8.33 -4.33
C ASN A 79 10.42 7.27 -5.17
N VAL A 80 11.26 7.73 -6.11
CA VAL A 80 12.04 6.88 -7.04
C VAL A 80 13.26 6.19 -6.41
N GLU A 81 13.48 6.35 -5.11
CA GLU A 81 14.44 5.56 -4.35
C GLU A 81 13.83 4.23 -3.86
N TYR A 82 12.51 4.06 -3.98
CA TYR A 82 11.77 2.86 -3.65
C TYR A 82 11.11 2.23 -4.87
N ILE A 83 10.84 0.94 -4.76
CA ILE A 83 10.36 0.15 -5.91
C ILE A 83 9.10 0.72 -6.57
N ALA A 84 8.18 1.32 -5.81
CA ALA A 84 6.94 1.86 -6.37
C ALA A 84 7.18 3.02 -7.35
N GLY A 85 8.06 3.96 -7.00
CA GLY A 85 8.45 5.05 -7.90
C GLY A 85 9.32 4.57 -9.06
N ILE A 86 10.31 3.70 -8.78
CA ILE A 86 11.15 3.05 -9.79
C ILE A 86 10.29 2.37 -10.87
N MET A 87 9.30 1.59 -10.47
CA MET A 87 8.48 0.85 -11.41
C MET A 87 7.58 1.75 -12.28
N MET A 88 7.29 2.98 -11.86
CA MET A 88 6.64 3.95 -12.76
C MET A 88 7.58 4.38 -13.89
N LEU A 89 8.88 4.56 -13.61
CA LEU A 89 9.89 4.85 -14.65
C LEU A 89 10.08 3.67 -15.61
N VAL A 90 10.18 2.44 -15.06
CA VAL A 90 10.31 1.21 -15.88
C VAL A 90 9.10 1.02 -16.79
N ARG A 91 7.87 1.21 -16.26
CA ARG A 91 6.65 1.16 -17.08
C ARG A 91 6.68 2.21 -18.19
N GLY A 92 7.15 3.43 -17.88
CA GLY A 92 7.34 4.47 -18.90
C GLY A 92 8.22 4.03 -20.04
N ILE A 93 9.40 3.48 -19.74
CA ILE A 93 10.37 3.04 -20.76
C ILE A 93 9.85 1.83 -21.52
N GLU A 94 9.43 0.76 -20.82
CA GLU A 94 9.09 -0.53 -21.42
C GLU A 94 7.76 -0.52 -22.19
N LEU A 95 6.84 0.37 -21.81
CA LEU A 95 5.52 0.48 -22.47
C LEU A 95 5.43 1.70 -23.39
N GLY A 96 6.47 2.53 -23.48
CA GLY A 96 6.47 3.75 -24.29
C GLY A 96 5.51 4.83 -23.79
N LEU A 97 5.33 4.94 -22.44
CA LEU A 97 4.45 5.95 -21.88
C LEU A 97 5.16 7.31 -21.83
N LYS A 98 4.37 8.38 -21.89
CA LYS A 98 4.83 9.74 -21.60
C LYS A 98 4.73 9.99 -20.12
N LEU A 99 5.85 10.32 -19.46
CA LEU A 99 5.89 10.51 -18.03
C LEU A 99 5.92 11.98 -17.66
N THR A 100 5.14 12.36 -16.65
CA THR A 100 5.33 13.59 -15.90
C THR A 100 5.86 13.23 -14.52
N VAL A 101 7.06 13.68 -14.21
CA VAL A 101 7.76 13.42 -12.95
C VAL A 101 7.62 14.65 -12.05
N VAL A 102 7.06 14.47 -10.87
CA VAL A 102 6.89 15.51 -9.84
C VAL A 102 7.40 15.00 -8.51
N GLU A 103 7.86 15.90 -7.67
CA GLU A 103 8.31 15.55 -6.32
C GLU A 103 7.19 14.86 -5.52
N PRO A 104 7.51 13.82 -4.72
CA PRO A 104 6.56 13.18 -3.85
C PRO A 104 5.93 14.18 -2.87
N SER A 105 4.61 14.24 -2.87
CA SER A 105 3.84 15.09 -1.97
C SER A 105 2.52 14.43 -1.61
N GLY A 106 1.88 14.89 -0.56
CA GLY A 106 0.54 14.42 -0.17
C GLY A 106 -0.54 14.77 -1.21
N ASN A 107 -0.33 15.83 -2.00
CA ASN A 107 -1.22 16.21 -3.10
C ASN A 107 -0.42 16.51 -4.38
N PRO A 108 -0.10 15.49 -5.18
CA PRO A 108 0.72 15.65 -6.37
C PRO A 108 0.08 16.50 -7.48
N PHE A 109 -1.24 16.71 -7.49
CA PHE A 109 -1.91 17.49 -8.54
C PHE A 109 -1.60 18.99 -8.45
N GLN A 110 -1.19 19.49 -7.29
CA GLN A 110 -0.71 20.87 -7.18
C GLN A 110 0.52 21.15 -8.05
N LEU A 111 1.28 20.10 -8.41
CA LEU A 111 2.51 20.20 -9.20
C LEU A 111 2.29 19.86 -10.69
N THR A 112 1.05 19.56 -11.11
CA THR A 112 0.77 19.08 -12.48
C THR A 112 -0.05 20.05 -13.33
N ASN A 113 -0.35 21.25 -12.82
CA ASN A 113 -1.19 22.23 -13.51
C ASN A 113 -2.50 21.64 -14.06
N ASN A 114 -3.15 20.75 -13.29
CA ASN A 114 -4.39 20.05 -13.67
C ASN A 114 -4.26 19.17 -14.94
N GLN A 115 -3.07 18.68 -15.26
CA GLN A 115 -2.91 17.73 -16.35
C GLN A 115 -3.67 16.43 -16.09
N VAL A 116 -4.19 15.84 -17.16
CA VAL A 116 -4.86 14.53 -17.14
C VAL A 116 -3.88 13.45 -17.56
N PHE A 117 -3.91 12.32 -16.85
CA PHE A 117 -3.08 11.16 -17.13
C PHE A 117 -3.95 9.92 -17.33
N ASN A 118 -3.47 8.97 -18.13
CA ASN A 118 -4.15 7.71 -18.36
C ASN A 118 -3.94 6.71 -17.24
N PHE A 119 -2.84 6.84 -16.49
CA PHE A 119 -2.49 5.91 -15.42
C PHE A 119 -1.90 6.64 -14.23
N TYR A 120 -2.38 6.27 -13.04
CA TYR A 120 -1.90 6.77 -11.76
C TYR A 120 -1.53 5.63 -10.82
N ALA A 121 -0.48 5.84 -10.04
CA ALA A 121 -0.13 5.01 -8.90
C ALA A 121 0.02 5.91 -7.66
N PHE A 122 -0.76 5.63 -6.62
CA PHE A 122 -0.79 6.41 -5.39
C PHE A 122 -0.60 5.53 -4.15
N VAL A 123 -0.17 6.16 -3.06
CA VAL A 123 -0.36 5.62 -1.72
C VAL A 123 -1.73 6.06 -1.17
N PRO A 124 -2.32 5.35 -0.17
CA PRO A 124 -3.63 5.69 0.37
C PRO A 124 -3.75 7.16 0.81
N LEU A 125 -2.73 7.72 1.45
CA LEU A 125 -2.72 9.12 1.89
C LEU A 125 -2.86 10.10 0.72
N GLN A 126 -2.15 9.87 -0.39
CA GLN A 126 -2.28 10.71 -1.59
C GLN A 126 -3.70 10.61 -2.16
N MET A 127 -4.24 9.39 -2.26
CA MET A 127 -5.60 9.18 -2.76
C MET A 127 -6.64 9.88 -1.89
N GLN A 128 -6.52 9.80 -0.57
CA GLN A 128 -7.39 10.49 0.37
C GLN A 128 -7.38 12.00 0.16
N ASN A 129 -6.19 12.61 0.15
CA ASN A 129 -6.05 14.06 -0.04
C ASN A 129 -6.56 14.54 -1.41
N LEU A 130 -6.41 13.72 -2.45
CA LEU A 130 -6.93 14.04 -3.79
C LEU A 130 -8.46 14.03 -3.81
N LEU A 131 -9.10 13.12 -3.09
CA LEU A 131 -10.57 12.99 -3.05
C LEU A 131 -11.27 14.11 -2.27
N GLU A 132 -10.56 14.88 -1.46
CA GLU A 132 -11.12 16.07 -0.77
C GLU A 132 -11.53 17.19 -1.74
N ASN A 133 -11.06 17.14 -2.99
CA ASN A 133 -11.32 18.20 -3.98
C ASN A 133 -12.07 17.65 -5.20
N GLU A 134 -13.26 18.18 -5.46
CA GLU A 134 -14.10 17.76 -6.59
C GLU A 134 -13.41 17.94 -7.96
N LYS A 135 -12.56 18.97 -8.14
CA LYS A 135 -11.80 19.13 -9.39
C LYS A 135 -10.83 17.97 -9.63
N ASN A 136 -10.23 17.45 -8.56
CA ASN A 136 -9.34 16.30 -8.67
C ASN A 136 -10.11 15.04 -9.07
N LYS A 137 -11.33 14.85 -8.57
CA LYS A 137 -12.20 13.71 -8.96
C LYS A 137 -12.51 13.73 -10.46
N ILE A 138 -12.77 14.91 -11.02
CA ILE A 138 -12.97 15.06 -12.48
C ILE A 138 -11.71 14.65 -13.25
N ILE A 139 -10.52 15.08 -12.80
CA ILE A 139 -9.25 14.73 -13.42
C ILE A 139 -8.98 13.22 -13.33
N LEU A 140 -9.22 12.62 -12.15
CA LEU A 140 -9.04 11.19 -11.92
C LEU A 140 -9.95 10.36 -12.82
N ASN A 141 -11.21 10.77 -13.02
CA ASN A 141 -12.17 10.06 -13.87
C ASN A 141 -11.80 10.02 -15.37
N CYS A 142 -10.84 10.82 -15.80
CA CYS A 142 -10.32 10.74 -17.17
C CYS A 142 -9.25 9.63 -17.38
N ALA A 143 -8.87 8.93 -16.32
CA ALA A 143 -7.85 7.88 -16.43
C ALA A 143 -8.42 6.56 -16.97
N LYS A 144 -7.54 5.67 -17.42
CA LYS A 144 -7.88 4.28 -17.73
C LYS A 144 -7.95 3.42 -16.47
N ALA A 145 -7.02 3.66 -15.54
CA ALA A 145 -6.95 2.97 -14.26
C ALA A 145 -6.16 3.77 -13.23
N ILE A 146 -6.50 3.58 -11.96
CA ILE A 146 -5.78 4.08 -10.81
C ILE A 146 -5.40 2.88 -9.93
N ILE A 147 -4.14 2.76 -9.56
CA ILE A 147 -3.71 1.77 -8.58
C ILE A 147 -3.37 2.47 -7.26
N VAL A 148 -3.79 1.87 -6.16
CA VAL A 148 -3.50 2.32 -4.79
C VAL A 148 -2.81 1.19 -4.05
N GLY A 149 -1.63 1.47 -3.51
CA GLY A 149 -0.82 0.43 -2.86
C GLY A 149 0.16 0.99 -1.83
N GLY A 150 1.04 0.11 -1.36
CA GLY A 150 2.04 0.47 -0.36
C GLY A 150 1.55 0.39 1.09
N ALA A 151 0.25 0.55 1.35
CA ALA A 151 -0.39 0.35 2.65
C ALA A 151 -1.83 -0.13 2.45
N ALA A 152 -2.47 -0.60 3.53
CA ALA A 152 -3.88 -0.98 3.50
C ALA A 152 -4.77 0.25 3.26
N VAL A 153 -5.79 0.08 2.43
CA VAL A 153 -6.86 1.06 2.24
C VAL A 153 -7.91 0.83 3.32
N ASN A 154 -8.20 1.85 4.11
CA ASN A 154 -9.23 1.77 5.14
C ASN A 154 -10.63 1.94 4.53
N GLU A 155 -11.66 1.58 5.31
CA GLU A 155 -13.04 1.61 4.85
C GLU A 155 -13.53 3.02 4.49
N VAL A 156 -13.05 4.05 5.18
CA VAL A 156 -13.42 5.45 4.91
C VAL A 156 -12.96 5.84 3.50
N LEU A 157 -11.69 5.61 3.19
CA LEU A 157 -11.14 5.87 1.86
C LEU A 157 -11.83 5.00 0.79
N GLU A 158 -12.11 3.73 1.09
CA GLU A 158 -12.79 2.85 0.15
C GLU A 158 -14.23 3.33 -0.16
N ASN A 159 -14.92 3.90 0.83
CA ASN A 159 -16.23 4.52 0.63
C ASN A 159 -16.16 5.80 -0.21
N GLU A 160 -15.12 6.62 -0.03
CA GLU A 160 -14.93 7.81 -0.87
C GLU A 160 -14.59 7.45 -2.32
N ILE A 161 -13.82 6.40 -2.54
CA ILE A 161 -13.49 5.87 -3.88
C ILE A 161 -14.74 5.44 -4.65
N GLN A 162 -15.85 5.07 -3.99
CA GLN A 162 -17.12 4.74 -4.68
C GLN A 162 -17.65 5.90 -5.54
N ASN A 163 -17.28 7.14 -5.23
CA ASN A 163 -17.70 8.32 -5.98
C ASN A 163 -16.91 8.52 -7.30
N LEU A 164 -15.94 7.68 -7.59
CA LEU A 164 -15.20 7.71 -8.86
C LEU A 164 -15.80 6.74 -9.87
N GLU A 165 -15.84 7.18 -11.14
CA GLU A 165 -16.26 6.36 -12.27
C GLU A 165 -15.09 5.51 -12.82
N VAL A 166 -13.85 6.05 -12.76
CA VAL A 166 -12.65 5.33 -13.17
C VAL A 166 -12.43 4.11 -12.28
N PRO A 167 -12.02 2.95 -12.86
CA PRO A 167 -11.68 1.79 -12.05
C PRO A 167 -10.47 2.08 -11.14
N VAL A 168 -10.64 1.89 -9.84
CA VAL A 168 -9.60 2.04 -8.81
C VAL A 168 -9.29 0.68 -8.22
N TYR A 169 -8.01 0.31 -8.21
CA TYR A 169 -7.55 -0.99 -7.76
C TYR A 169 -6.64 -0.88 -6.54
N SER A 170 -6.94 -1.63 -5.49
CA SER A 170 -5.96 -1.95 -4.45
C SER A 170 -4.99 -2.99 -4.99
N THR A 171 -3.70 -2.81 -4.73
CA THR A 171 -2.65 -3.71 -5.21
C THR A 171 -2.07 -4.54 -4.07
N TYR A 172 -1.77 -5.80 -4.36
CA TYR A 172 -1.04 -6.69 -3.48
C TYR A 172 0.29 -7.11 -4.12
N GLY A 173 1.38 -6.89 -3.40
CA GLY A 173 2.74 -7.21 -3.82
C GLY A 173 3.77 -6.66 -2.85
N MET A 174 5.02 -6.97 -3.10
CA MET A 174 6.17 -6.58 -2.27
C MET A 174 7.39 -6.33 -3.16
N THR A 175 8.49 -5.89 -2.56
CA THR A 175 9.73 -5.63 -3.32
C THR A 175 10.26 -6.90 -3.95
N GLU A 176 10.13 -8.04 -3.28
CA GLU A 176 10.54 -9.37 -3.74
C GLU A 176 9.78 -9.83 -4.99
N THR A 177 8.56 -9.35 -5.18
CA THR A 177 7.76 -9.56 -6.41
C THR A 177 7.84 -8.38 -7.37
N VAL A 178 8.82 -7.48 -7.18
CA VAL A 178 9.02 -6.22 -7.92
C VAL A 178 7.88 -5.23 -7.71
N SER A 179 6.66 -5.62 -7.98
CA SER A 179 5.45 -4.82 -7.86
C SER A 179 4.26 -5.72 -7.50
N HIS A 180 3.06 -5.27 -7.84
CA HIS A 180 1.85 -6.04 -7.57
C HIS A 180 1.76 -7.32 -8.41
N ILE A 181 1.35 -8.38 -7.75
CA ILE A 181 1.06 -9.70 -8.34
C ILE A 181 -0.43 -10.02 -8.34
N ALA A 182 -1.18 -9.26 -7.58
CA ALA A 182 -2.64 -9.36 -7.52
C ALA A 182 -3.25 -7.97 -7.33
N ILE A 183 -4.51 -7.84 -7.74
CA ILE A 183 -5.29 -6.61 -7.61
C ILE A 183 -6.70 -6.95 -7.13
N ARG A 184 -7.34 -6.01 -6.43
CA ARG A 184 -8.79 -6.02 -6.21
C ARG A 184 -9.39 -4.69 -6.64
N GLN A 185 -10.47 -4.72 -7.39
CA GLN A 185 -11.18 -3.50 -7.76
C GLN A 185 -11.99 -3.00 -6.56
N MET A 186 -11.84 -1.70 -6.24
CA MET A 186 -12.44 -1.11 -5.06
C MET A 186 -13.77 -0.41 -5.32
N ASN A 187 -14.11 -0.10 -6.57
CA ASN A 187 -15.34 0.60 -6.96
C ASN A 187 -16.01 0.02 -8.20
N GLY A 188 -17.20 0.53 -8.53
CA GLY A 188 -17.97 0.13 -9.70
C GLY A 188 -18.56 -1.29 -9.61
N ALA A 189 -19.09 -1.79 -10.74
CA ALA A 189 -19.80 -3.06 -10.80
C ALA A 189 -18.94 -4.30 -10.48
N ASN A 190 -17.62 -4.19 -10.68
CA ASN A 190 -16.66 -5.27 -10.42
C ASN A 190 -15.95 -5.13 -9.06
N LYS A 191 -16.50 -4.35 -8.14
CA LYS A 191 -15.96 -4.22 -6.78
C LYS A 191 -15.86 -5.59 -6.11
N SER A 192 -14.70 -5.87 -5.52
CA SER A 192 -14.44 -7.12 -4.79
C SER A 192 -13.71 -6.84 -3.48
N SER A 193 -13.92 -7.70 -2.48
CA SER A 193 -13.10 -7.77 -1.27
C SER A 193 -11.88 -8.67 -1.44
N ASN A 194 -11.83 -9.46 -2.53
CA ASN A 194 -10.82 -10.47 -2.77
C ASN A 194 -9.82 -9.98 -3.80
N PHE A 195 -8.57 -10.42 -3.66
CA PHE A 195 -7.51 -10.18 -4.64
C PHE A 195 -7.54 -11.23 -5.74
N GLN A 196 -7.49 -10.78 -6.98
CA GLN A 196 -7.28 -11.62 -8.15
C GLN A 196 -5.83 -11.55 -8.58
N THR A 197 -5.18 -12.71 -8.75
CA THR A 197 -3.82 -12.80 -9.24
C THR A 197 -3.74 -12.35 -10.70
N LEU A 198 -2.64 -11.72 -11.04
CA LEU A 198 -2.36 -11.37 -12.42
C LEU A 198 -1.99 -12.62 -13.25
N VAL A 199 -2.07 -12.50 -14.56
CA VAL A 199 -1.80 -13.63 -15.46
C VAL A 199 -0.38 -14.17 -15.25
N GLY A 200 -0.26 -15.49 -15.11
CA GLY A 200 1.02 -16.17 -14.90
C GLY A 200 1.48 -16.26 -13.44
N VAL A 201 0.80 -15.60 -12.51
CA VAL A 201 1.08 -15.73 -11.08
C VAL A 201 0.43 -17.01 -10.54
N LYS A 202 1.21 -17.82 -9.83
CA LYS A 202 0.75 -19.01 -9.11
C LYS A 202 0.82 -18.74 -7.62
N ILE A 203 -0.19 -19.18 -6.89
CA ILE A 203 -0.31 -19.05 -5.44
C ILE A 203 -0.53 -20.39 -4.77
N SER A 204 -0.01 -20.53 -3.55
CA SER A 204 -0.25 -21.66 -2.67
C SER A 204 -0.14 -21.23 -1.22
N LEU A 205 -0.42 -22.11 -0.26
CA LEU A 205 -0.22 -21.86 1.16
C LEU A 205 0.98 -22.63 1.70
N ASP A 206 1.65 -22.06 2.68
CA ASP A 206 2.55 -22.79 3.56
C ASP A 206 1.79 -23.41 4.76
N GLU A 207 2.52 -24.12 5.64
CA GLU A 207 1.95 -24.77 6.84
C GLU A 207 1.32 -23.77 7.85
N ARG A 208 1.64 -22.48 7.73
CA ARG A 208 1.11 -21.39 8.57
C ARG A 208 -0.14 -20.75 7.97
N ASN A 209 -0.64 -21.23 6.83
CA ASN A 209 -1.61 -20.58 5.96
C ASN A 209 -1.13 -19.22 5.41
N CYS A 210 0.18 -19.03 5.29
CA CYS A 210 0.73 -17.85 4.65
C CYS A 210 0.87 -18.06 3.15
N LEU A 211 0.70 -16.97 2.41
CA LEU A 211 0.74 -17.00 0.94
C LEU A 211 2.15 -17.27 0.42
N ASN A 212 2.27 -18.26 -0.44
CA ASN A 212 3.40 -18.52 -1.30
C ASN A 212 3.11 -18.00 -2.71
N ILE A 213 4.10 -17.39 -3.34
CA ILE A 213 3.96 -16.75 -4.66
C ILE A 213 5.06 -17.27 -5.58
N VAL A 214 4.70 -17.62 -6.82
CA VAL A 214 5.63 -17.90 -7.92
C VAL A 214 5.17 -17.09 -9.13
N ALA A 215 6.05 -16.28 -9.69
CA ALA A 215 5.78 -15.43 -10.83
C ALA A 215 7.05 -15.17 -11.65
N GLU A 216 6.92 -14.76 -12.90
CA GLU A 216 8.05 -14.29 -13.71
C GLU A 216 8.76 -13.10 -13.04
N ALA A 217 8.00 -12.22 -12.39
CA ALA A 217 8.53 -11.10 -11.59
C ALA A 217 9.34 -11.55 -10.36
N SER A 218 9.27 -12.80 -9.94
CA SER A 218 10.14 -13.41 -8.92
C SER A 218 11.18 -14.37 -9.51
N ASN A 219 11.54 -14.25 -10.80
CA ASN A 219 12.39 -15.21 -11.53
C ASN A 219 11.85 -16.66 -11.50
N ASN A 220 10.54 -16.84 -11.29
CA ASN A 220 9.88 -18.12 -11.01
C ASN A 220 10.39 -18.81 -9.73
N GLU A 221 11.04 -18.08 -8.85
CA GLU A 221 11.39 -18.55 -7.52
C GLU A 221 10.22 -18.43 -6.57
N LEU A 222 10.18 -19.32 -5.57
CA LEU A 222 9.15 -19.32 -4.53
C LEU A 222 9.41 -18.17 -3.55
N ILE A 223 8.48 -17.24 -3.47
CA ILE A 223 8.46 -16.20 -2.44
C ILE A 223 7.51 -16.63 -1.33
N GLN A 224 8.04 -16.90 -0.14
CA GLN A 224 7.26 -17.14 1.07
C GLN A 224 6.95 -15.81 1.75
N THR A 225 5.68 -15.59 2.05
CA THR A 225 5.24 -14.37 2.75
C THR A 225 4.92 -14.67 4.22
N ASN A 226 4.64 -13.61 4.99
CA ASN A 226 3.98 -13.69 6.30
C ASN A 226 2.50 -13.26 6.22
N ASP A 227 1.95 -13.17 5.03
CA ASP A 227 0.57 -12.75 4.82
C ASP A 227 -0.37 -13.96 4.87
N ILE A 228 -1.20 -14.03 5.89
CA ILE A 228 -2.22 -15.07 6.05
C ILE A 228 -3.35 -14.80 5.08
N VAL A 229 -3.71 -15.80 4.29
CA VAL A 229 -4.76 -15.69 3.29
C VAL A 229 -5.70 -16.88 3.31
N GLU A 230 -6.90 -16.67 2.78
CA GLU A 230 -7.84 -17.72 2.40
C GLU A 230 -7.83 -17.82 0.86
N ILE A 231 -7.35 -18.94 0.31
CA ILE A 231 -7.40 -19.19 -1.14
C ILE A 231 -8.81 -19.66 -1.49
N LEU A 232 -9.50 -18.91 -2.35
CA LEU A 232 -10.84 -19.20 -2.81
C LEU A 232 -10.82 -20.07 -4.08
N ASN A 233 -9.84 -19.85 -4.94
CA ASN A 233 -9.57 -20.64 -6.13
C ASN A 233 -8.13 -20.37 -6.63
N GLU A 234 -7.73 -20.97 -7.74
CA GLU A 234 -6.36 -20.87 -8.28
C GLU A 234 -5.90 -19.42 -8.58
N LYS A 235 -6.83 -18.48 -8.69
CA LYS A 235 -6.54 -17.08 -9.07
C LYS A 235 -7.06 -16.05 -8.08
N GLU A 236 -7.68 -16.49 -6.99
CA GLU A 236 -8.35 -15.57 -6.09
C GLU A 236 -8.08 -15.94 -4.64
N PHE A 237 -7.74 -14.93 -3.85
CA PHE A 237 -7.53 -15.07 -2.43
C PHE A 237 -8.05 -13.86 -1.65
N LYS A 238 -8.38 -14.09 -0.40
CA LYS A 238 -8.72 -13.05 0.57
C LYS A 238 -7.57 -12.85 1.53
N LEU A 239 -7.10 -11.62 1.67
CA LEU A 239 -6.08 -11.27 2.66
C LEU A 239 -6.73 -11.19 4.04
N MET A 240 -6.24 -11.99 4.98
CA MET A 240 -6.77 -12.08 6.34
C MET A 240 -5.95 -11.26 7.34
N GLY A 241 -4.66 -11.07 7.09
CA GLY A 241 -3.72 -10.30 7.90
C GLY A 241 -2.31 -10.87 7.85
N ARG A 242 -1.48 -10.56 8.87
CA ARG A 242 -0.09 -11.01 8.90
C ARG A 242 0.20 -11.94 10.06
N PHE A 243 1.01 -12.96 9.80
CA PHE A 243 1.41 -13.94 10.82
C PHE A 243 2.26 -13.29 11.94
N ASP A 244 3.08 -12.33 11.60
CA ASP A 244 3.92 -11.56 12.53
C ASP A 244 3.14 -10.50 13.35
N ASN A 245 1.87 -10.26 13.03
CA ASN A 245 0.94 -9.41 13.78
C ASN A 245 -0.07 -10.22 14.61
N ILE A 246 0.19 -11.51 14.85
CA ILE A 246 -0.59 -12.29 15.81
C ILE A 246 0.03 -12.13 17.20
N ILE A 247 -0.76 -11.68 18.17
CA ILE A 247 -0.35 -11.64 19.57
C ILE A 247 -0.91 -12.85 20.32
N ASN A 248 -0.23 -13.24 21.41
CA ASN A 248 -0.71 -14.27 22.33
C ASN A 248 -1.10 -13.61 23.65
N SER A 249 -2.40 -13.49 23.87
CA SER A 249 -2.97 -12.89 25.09
C SER A 249 -3.64 -13.95 25.95
N GLY A 250 -3.00 -14.35 27.04
CA GLY A 250 -3.52 -15.37 27.94
C GLY A 250 -3.74 -16.75 27.28
N GLY A 251 -2.87 -17.14 26.33
CA GLY A 251 -2.98 -18.39 25.57
C GLY A 251 -3.89 -18.32 24.34
N VAL A 252 -4.54 -17.17 24.12
CA VAL A 252 -5.39 -16.97 22.93
C VAL A 252 -4.62 -16.20 21.86
N LYS A 253 -4.55 -16.75 20.66
CA LYS A 253 -3.97 -16.07 19.48
C LYS A 253 -4.97 -15.05 18.94
N ILE A 254 -4.59 -13.78 18.93
CA ILE A 254 -5.41 -12.67 18.45
C ILE A 254 -4.76 -12.07 17.21
N GLN A 255 -5.48 -12.03 16.10
CA GLN A 255 -5.03 -11.41 14.87
C GLN A 255 -5.40 -9.93 14.87
N LEU A 256 -4.40 -9.05 14.89
CA LEU A 256 -4.61 -7.62 15.09
C LEU A 256 -5.42 -6.98 13.97
N GLU A 257 -5.14 -7.33 12.71
CA GLU A 257 -5.85 -6.78 11.55
C GLU A 257 -7.33 -7.17 11.53
N LYS A 258 -7.68 -8.37 12.04
CA LYS A 258 -9.08 -8.77 12.19
C LYS A 258 -9.80 -7.85 13.17
N VAL A 259 -9.16 -7.55 14.31
CA VAL A 259 -9.70 -6.60 15.29
C VAL A 259 -9.85 -5.22 14.68
N GLU A 260 -8.80 -4.69 14.04
CA GLU A 260 -8.80 -3.38 13.38
C GLU A 260 -9.93 -3.26 12.36
N ASN A 261 -10.11 -4.28 11.51
CA ASN A 261 -11.16 -4.31 10.50
C ASN A 261 -12.57 -4.31 11.10
N LEU A 262 -12.80 -5.10 12.17
CA LEU A 262 -14.11 -5.20 12.80
C LEU A 262 -14.53 -3.91 13.51
N ILE A 263 -13.56 -3.19 14.11
CA ILE A 263 -13.86 -1.95 14.85
C ILE A 263 -13.76 -0.68 14.00
N GLY A 264 -13.35 -0.78 12.74
CA GLY A 264 -13.08 0.36 11.86
C GLY A 264 -14.22 1.39 11.81
N ASN A 265 -15.47 0.93 11.73
CA ASN A 265 -16.64 1.81 11.73
C ASN A 265 -16.88 2.49 13.08
N GLU A 266 -16.60 1.79 14.19
CA GLU A 266 -16.78 2.32 15.53
C GLU A 266 -15.74 3.37 15.88
N MET A 267 -14.60 3.39 15.20
CA MET A 267 -13.56 4.40 15.39
C MET A 267 -14.04 5.83 15.11
N LYS A 268 -15.09 6.00 14.32
CA LYS A 268 -15.71 7.31 14.07
C LYS A 268 -16.24 7.99 15.34
N ILE A 269 -16.55 7.22 16.38
CA ILE A 269 -16.98 7.72 17.69
C ILE A 269 -15.84 8.36 18.43
N LEU A 270 -14.64 7.77 18.36
CA LEU A 270 -13.46 8.30 19.03
C LEU A 270 -12.85 9.47 18.26
N THR A 271 -12.69 9.30 16.96
CA THR A 271 -12.05 10.27 16.07
C THR A 271 -12.07 9.71 14.65
N LEU A 272 -11.88 10.56 13.65
CA LEU A 272 -11.63 10.14 12.27
C LEU A 272 -10.15 9.82 12.00
N ASN A 273 -9.32 9.79 13.04
CA ASN A 273 -7.88 9.68 12.92
C ASN A 273 -7.40 8.23 12.74
N ARG A 274 -6.13 8.10 12.42
CA ARG A 274 -5.47 6.81 12.24
C ARG A 274 -5.38 6.07 13.57
N PHE A 275 -5.44 4.75 13.52
CA PHE A 275 -5.30 3.88 14.69
C PHE A 275 -4.68 2.55 14.29
N PHE A 276 -4.20 1.83 15.28
CA PHE A 276 -3.81 0.42 15.15
C PHE A 276 -3.94 -0.32 16.47
N ALA A 277 -4.15 -1.63 16.38
CA ALA A 277 -4.12 -2.53 17.53
C ALA A 277 -2.70 -3.08 17.72
N CYS A 278 -2.29 -3.30 18.96
CA CYS A 278 -1.02 -3.96 19.26
C CYS A 278 -1.08 -4.74 20.58
N GLY A 279 -0.10 -5.64 20.75
CA GLY A 279 0.16 -6.30 22.02
C GLY A 279 1.25 -5.57 22.78
N ILE A 280 0.98 -5.20 24.03
CA ILE A 280 2.02 -4.70 24.93
C ILE A 280 2.26 -5.72 26.05
N PRO A 281 3.47 -5.76 26.67
CA PRO A 281 3.77 -6.71 27.75
C PRO A 281 2.75 -6.65 28.89
N ASP A 282 2.38 -7.81 29.43
CA ASP A 282 1.47 -7.96 30.55
C ASP A 282 1.89 -9.16 31.43
N ASP A 283 2.02 -8.97 32.72
CA ASP A 283 2.53 -9.99 33.64
C ASP A 283 1.64 -11.25 33.74
N LYS A 284 0.32 -11.10 33.49
CA LYS A 284 -0.65 -12.21 33.59
C LYS A 284 -0.96 -12.84 32.24
N LEU A 285 -1.03 -12.01 31.20
CA LEU A 285 -1.47 -12.45 29.87
C LEU A 285 -0.29 -12.72 28.94
N GLY A 286 0.93 -12.39 29.33
CA GLY A 286 2.10 -12.33 28.45
C GLY A 286 2.06 -11.08 27.56
N GLN A 287 0.97 -10.94 26.79
CA GLN A 287 0.65 -9.73 26.03
C GLN A 287 -0.81 -9.34 26.25
N ARG A 288 -1.08 -8.06 26.46
CA ARG A 288 -2.44 -7.52 26.44
C ARG A 288 -2.70 -6.75 25.17
N LEU A 289 -3.87 -6.96 24.60
CA LEU A 289 -4.33 -6.22 23.43
C LEU A 289 -4.71 -4.80 23.84
N VAL A 290 -4.14 -3.82 23.14
CA VAL A 290 -4.47 -2.40 23.32
C VAL A 290 -4.71 -1.74 21.95
N LEU A 291 -5.39 -0.60 21.97
CA LEU A 291 -5.61 0.24 20.82
C LEU A 291 -4.77 1.51 20.94
N ILE A 292 -4.05 1.88 19.90
CA ILE A 292 -3.34 3.16 19.84
C ILE A 292 -4.03 4.03 18.78
N VAL A 293 -4.42 5.23 19.17
CA VAL A 293 -5.19 6.17 18.35
C VAL A 293 -4.41 7.47 18.21
N GLU A 294 -4.29 7.98 16.99
CA GLU A 294 -3.69 9.28 16.77
C GLU A 294 -4.64 10.40 17.17
N GLY A 295 -4.14 11.38 17.92
CA GLY A 295 -4.91 12.55 18.33
C GLY A 295 -4.93 12.79 19.84
N GLU A 296 -5.77 13.71 20.26
CA GLU A 296 -5.96 14.07 21.67
C GLU A 296 -6.92 13.09 22.35
N GLU A 297 -6.72 12.94 23.67
CA GLU A 297 -7.56 12.04 24.46
C GLU A 297 -9.02 12.51 24.51
N VAL A 298 -9.95 11.60 24.26
CA VAL A 298 -11.39 11.89 24.32
C VAL A 298 -11.95 11.73 25.75
N LYS A 299 -13.12 12.30 26.01
CA LYS A 299 -13.80 12.19 27.27
C LYS A 299 -14.15 10.74 27.65
N SER A 300 -14.21 10.45 28.94
CA SER A 300 -14.46 9.10 29.47
C SER A 300 -15.78 8.51 28.95
N GLU A 301 -16.83 9.32 28.83
CA GLU A 301 -18.15 8.89 28.34
C GLU A 301 -18.08 8.38 26.89
N ILE A 302 -17.22 9.01 26.08
CA ILE A 302 -17.03 8.60 24.68
C ILE A 302 -16.26 7.26 24.63
N LYS A 303 -15.24 7.08 25.49
CA LYS A 303 -14.53 5.80 25.60
C LYS A 303 -15.46 4.67 26.04
N GLU A 304 -16.30 4.91 27.04
CA GLU A 304 -17.30 3.93 27.55
C GLU A 304 -18.27 3.52 26.44
N LEU A 305 -18.79 4.49 25.69
CA LEU A 305 -19.67 4.20 24.55
C LEU A 305 -18.95 3.36 23.48
N PHE A 306 -17.73 3.72 23.13
CA PHE A 306 -16.90 2.95 22.20
C PHE A 306 -16.71 1.50 22.68
N PHE A 307 -16.29 1.30 23.94
CA PHE A 307 -16.11 -0.03 24.50
C PHE A 307 -17.40 -0.85 24.47
N LYS A 308 -18.53 -0.25 24.81
CA LYS A 308 -19.85 -0.90 24.74
C LYS A 308 -20.16 -1.39 23.32
N ASN A 309 -19.88 -0.57 22.32
CA ASN A 309 -20.14 -0.93 20.92
C ASN A 309 -19.23 -2.07 20.45
N ILE A 310 -17.92 -1.98 20.69
CA ILE A 310 -16.99 -3.00 20.22
C ILE A 310 -17.17 -4.35 20.95
N GLN A 311 -17.65 -4.35 22.20
CA GLN A 311 -18.00 -5.59 22.91
C GLN A 311 -19.15 -6.36 22.25
N ALA A 312 -20.00 -5.70 21.50
CA ALA A 312 -21.07 -6.35 20.75
C ALA A 312 -20.57 -7.02 19.44
N ILE A 313 -19.40 -6.60 18.96
CA ILE A 313 -18.84 -7.03 17.66
C ILE A 313 -17.70 -8.04 17.84
N LEU A 314 -16.86 -7.82 18.88
CA LEU A 314 -15.68 -8.60 19.14
C LEU A 314 -15.95 -9.76 20.13
N SER A 315 -15.20 -10.84 19.99
CA SER A 315 -15.17 -11.85 21.05
C SER A 315 -14.54 -11.29 22.32
N LYS A 316 -14.88 -11.87 23.49
CA LYS A 316 -14.38 -11.40 24.81
C LYS A 316 -12.85 -11.22 24.87
N TYR A 317 -12.10 -12.03 24.13
CA TYR A 317 -10.63 -11.99 24.13
C TYR A 317 -10.08 -10.98 23.14
N GLU A 318 -10.83 -10.60 22.11
CA GLU A 318 -10.45 -9.63 21.09
C GLU A 318 -10.78 -8.19 21.47
N VAL A 319 -11.46 -7.96 22.59
CA VAL A 319 -11.73 -6.61 23.09
C VAL A 319 -10.44 -6.00 23.63
N PRO A 320 -9.95 -4.86 23.12
CA PRO A 320 -8.81 -4.14 23.65
C PRO A 320 -9.01 -3.82 25.13
N LYS A 321 -7.96 -3.95 25.92
CA LYS A 321 -8.04 -3.66 27.37
C LYS A 321 -8.00 -2.16 27.66
N GLU A 322 -7.28 -1.42 26.82
CA GLU A 322 -7.07 0.02 26.95
C GLU A 322 -6.97 0.68 25.61
N ILE A 323 -7.20 2.00 25.60
CA ILE A 323 -6.99 2.87 24.44
C ILE A 323 -5.98 3.93 24.85
N TYR A 324 -4.92 4.06 24.07
CA TYR A 324 -3.90 5.09 24.22
C TYR A 324 -4.01 6.11 23.09
N PHE A 325 -3.84 7.39 23.43
CA PHE A 325 -3.83 8.47 22.47
C PHE A 325 -2.42 8.99 22.30
N VAL A 326 -1.98 9.09 21.06
CA VAL A 326 -0.67 9.62 20.67
C VAL A 326 -0.91 10.79 19.73
N LYS A 327 -0.41 11.97 20.07
CA LYS A 327 -0.73 13.21 19.38
C LYS A 327 -0.46 13.14 17.87
N ASN A 328 0.69 12.59 17.47
CA ASN A 328 1.06 12.39 16.08
C ASN A 328 1.77 11.04 15.95
N PHE A 329 1.39 10.26 14.95
CA PHE A 329 2.06 9.00 14.63
C PHE A 329 3.41 9.23 13.98
N ILE A 330 4.38 8.41 14.34
CA ILE A 330 5.67 8.31 13.66
C ILE A 330 5.44 7.57 12.33
N GLU A 331 5.97 8.13 11.25
CA GLU A 331 5.85 7.56 9.92
C GLU A 331 7.20 7.10 9.38
N THR A 332 7.18 6.05 8.59
CA THR A 332 8.32 5.64 7.76
C THR A 332 8.55 6.66 6.64
N GLN A 333 9.71 6.60 5.98
CA GLN A 333 10.01 7.44 4.81
C GLN A 333 9.04 7.26 3.63
N THR A 334 8.21 6.22 3.66
CA THR A 334 7.18 5.93 2.64
C THR A 334 5.77 6.33 3.09
N GLY A 335 5.63 7.08 4.20
CA GLY A 335 4.34 7.54 4.72
C GLY A 335 3.48 6.46 5.38
N LYS A 336 4.07 5.32 5.77
CA LYS A 336 3.39 4.28 6.56
C LYS A 336 3.55 4.55 8.04
N ILE A 337 2.55 4.17 8.85
CA ILE A 337 2.66 4.20 10.32
C ILE A 337 3.81 3.29 10.77
N ASP A 338 4.80 3.83 11.43
CA ASP A 338 5.85 3.05 12.08
C ASP A 338 5.37 2.58 13.47
N ARG A 339 4.56 1.51 13.45
CA ARG A 339 3.96 0.93 14.67
C ARG A 339 5.01 0.58 15.72
N LYS A 340 6.18 0.06 15.27
CA LYS A 340 7.26 -0.35 16.16
C LYS A 340 7.88 0.85 16.87
N ALA A 341 8.20 1.90 16.11
CA ALA A 341 8.76 3.12 16.70
C ALA A 341 7.78 3.77 17.69
N ILE A 342 6.48 3.79 17.38
CA ILE A 342 5.45 4.31 18.29
C ILE A 342 5.38 3.47 19.56
N ILE A 343 5.37 2.14 19.46
CA ILE A 343 5.31 1.24 20.61
C ILE A 343 6.54 1.42 21.50
N VAL A 344 7.74 1.48 20.93
CA VAL A 344 8.99 1.68 21.68
C VAL A 344 9.01 3.04 22.37
N ALA A 345 8.55 4.10 21.71
CA ALA A 345 8.55 5.45 22.27
C ALA A 345 7.58 5.64 23.44
N HIS A 346 6.52 4.82 23.55
CA HIS A 346 5.45 5.05 24.52
C HIS A 346 5.25 3.91 25.54
N PHE A 347 5.78 2.69 25.30
CA PHE A 347 5.47 1.50 26.11
C PHE A 347 6.69 0.63 26.46
N VAL A 348 7.88 0.98 26.00
CA VAL A 348 9.16 0.31 26.30
C VAL A 348 10.14 1.32 26.87
#